data_00cbc8f6d43444e35c9cfe52a869e22e
#
_entry.id   00cbc8f6d43444e35c9cfe52a869e22e
#
_cell.length_a   1.000
_cell.length_b   1.000
_cell.length_c   1.000
_cell.angle_alpha   90.00
_cell.angle_beta   90.00
_cell.angle_gamma   90.00
#
_symmetry.space_group_name_H-M   'P 1'
#
loop_
_entity.id
_entity.type
_entity.pdbx_description
1 polymer ?
#
loop_
_entity_poly.entity_id
_entity_poly.type
_entity_poly.pdbx_seq_one_letter_code
_entity_poly.pdbx_strand_id
1 'polypeptide(L)'
;MDELTNKFVAVLNKKIPAGSLMNSLAHMSAGLSASYPNIPEMRFDSYFDKDGGDHKSISDHPFIILAADNSNQLRTLRNALIEAEIHFNDFTSTMTIGTYAEQKERTKITSELELEYWGVCAFGSKDKLNELTRKFSLWK
;
A
#
# COMPACT_ATOMS: atom_id res chain seq x y z
N MET A 1 22.19 -7.29 16.70
CA MET A 1 21.59 -6.27 15.81
C MET A 1 20.49 -6.91 15.00
N ASP A 2 19.31 -6.31 15.05
CA ASP A 2 18.19 -6.84 14.30
C ASP A 2 18.31 -6.44 12.83
N GLU A 3 18.30 -7.42 11.98
CA GLU A 3 18.20 -7.18 10.55
C GLU A 3 16.72 -7.13 10.17
N LEU A 4 16.30 -6.03 9.54
CA LEU A 4 14.93 -5.88 9.12
C LEU A 4 14.70 -6.68 7.84
N THR A 5 13.88 -7.73 7.94
CA THR A 5 13.60 -8.63 6.83
C THR A 5 12.27 -8.35 6.15
N ASN A 6 11.49 -7.41 6.68
CA ASN A 6 10.21 -7.00 6.12
C ASN A 6 10.28 -5.57 5.57
N LYS A 7 9.32 -5.23 4.74
CA LYS A 7 9.14 -3.85 4.27
C LYS A 7 7.70 -3.58 3.89
N PHE A 8 7.39 -2.30 3.83
CA PHE A 8 6.18 -1.81 3.15
C PHE A 8 6.53 -1.47 1.71
N VAL A 9 5.60 -1.71 0.81
CA VAL A 9 5.72 -1.24 -0.55
C VAL A 9 4.35 -0.76 -1.03
N ALA A 10 4.33 0.36 -1.74
CA ALA A 10 3.16 0.83 -2.44
C ALA A 10 3.51 0.97 -3.92
N VAL A 11 2.63 0.51 -4.79
CA VAL A 11 2.79 0.68 -6.23
C VAL A 11 1.60 1.48 -6.72
N LEU A 12 1.86 2.63 -7.32
CA LEU A 12 0.83 3.59 -7.68
C LEU A 12 0.76 3.77 -9.21
N ASN A 13 -0.46 3.96 -9.72
CA ASN A 13 -0.72 4.13 -11.14
C ASN A 13 -0.31 5.55 -11.56
N LYS A 14 0.78 5.68 -12.32
CA LYS A 14 1.31 6.99 -12.69
C LYS A 14 0.41 7.80 -13.65
N LYS A 15 -0.66 7.20 -14.17
CA LYS A 15 -1.64 7.91 -15.00
C LYS A 15 -2.60 8.75 -14.17
N ILE A 16 -2.65 8.53 -12.87
CA ILE A 16 -3.53 9.25 -11.96
C ILE A 16 -2.77 10.45 -11.38
N PRO A 17 -3.43 11.63 -11.21
CA PRO A 17 -2.76 12.80 -10.63
C PRO A 17 -2.19 12.53 -9.25
N ALA A 18 -1.01 13.09 -8.99
CA ALA A 18 -0.27 12.82 -7.75
C ALA A 18 -1.07 13.13 -6.48
N GLY A 19 -1.85 14.22 -6.47
CA GLY A 19 -2.67 14.56 -5.31
C GLY A 19 -3.69 13.48 -4.96
N SER A 20 -4.31 12.91 -5.98
CA SER A 20 -5.26 11.81 -5.81
C SER A 20 -4.56 10.56 -5.31
N LEU A 21 -3.35 10.29 -5.79
CA LEU A 21 -2.56 9.15 -5.36
C LEU A 21 -2.07 9.31 -3.92
N MET A 22 -1.74 10.52 -3.49
CA MET A 22 -1.35 10.76 -2.10
C MET A 22 -2.50 10.42 -1.15
N ASN A 23 -3.73 10.80 -1.52
CA ASN A 23 -4.92 10.46 -0.74
C ASN A 23 -5.13 8.94 -0.70
N SER A 24 -5.01 8.29 -1.86
CA SER A 24 -5.14 6.83 -1.96
C SER A 24 -4.10 6.12 -1.10
N LEU A 25 -2.86 6.58 -1.14
CA LEU A 25 -1.77 6.00 -0.36
C LEU A 25 -2.02 6.15 1.13
N ALA A 26 -2.51 7.30 1.57
CA ALA A 26 -2.85 7.52 2.98
C ALA A 26 -3.93 6.53 3.44
N HIS A 27 -4.99 6.36 2.65
CA HIS A 27 -6.05 5.41 2.97
C HIS A 27 -5.53 3.97 3.00
N MET A 28 -4.75 3.57 2.00
CA MET A 28 -4.18 2.22 1.97
C MET A 28 -3.26 1.97 3.16
N SER A 29 -2.38 2.91 3.47
CA SER A 29 -1.43 2.75 4.57
C SER A 29 -2.14 2.58 5.92
N ALA A 30 -3.16 3.41 6.17
CA ALA A 30 -3.94 3.32 7.39
C ALA A 30 -4.66 1.97 7.49
N GLY A 31 -5.34 1.55 6.42
CA GLY A 31 -6.07 0.28 6.41
C GLY A 31 -5.15 -0.94 6.47
N LEU A 32 -4.01 -0.86 5.80
CA LEU A 32 -3.03 -1.95 5.82
C LEU A 32 -2.54 -2.23 7.23
N SER A 33 -2.17 -1.17 7.96
CA SER A 33 -1.69 -1.29 9.33
C SER A 33 -2.80 -1.77 10.27
N ALA A 34 -3.99 -1.21 10.13
CA ALA A 34 -5.12 -1.55 11.01
C ALA A 34 -5.56 -3.00 10.85
N SER A 35 -5.40 -3.58 9.66
CA SER A 35 -5.86 -4.95 9.35
C SER A 35 -4.78 -6.01 9.53
N TYR A 36 -3.54 -5.62 9.82
CA TYR A 36 -2.46 -6.60 9.98
C TYR A 36 -2.63 -7.37 11.29
N PRO A 37 -2.61 -8.72 11.25
CA PRO A 37 -2.90 -9.52 12.44
C PRO A 37 -1.82 -9.45 13.53
N ASN A 38 -0.59 -9.09 13.19
CA ASN A 38 0.51 -9.03 14.16
C ASN A 38 1.22 -7.68 14.10
N ILE A 39 0.56 -6.66 14.65
CA ILE A 39 1.06 -5.28 14.62
C ILE A 39 2.51 -5.13 15.12
N PRO A 40 2.96 -5.86 16.19
CA PRO A 40 4.36 -5.75 16.61
C PRO A 40 5.39 -6.03 15.54
N GLU A 41 5.08 -6.85 14.53
CA GLU A 41 6.00 -7.09 13.41
C GLU A 41 6.22 -5.85 12.55
N MET A 42 5.30 -4.90 12.59
CA MET A 42 5.43 -3.64 11.85
C MET A 42 6.37 -2.66 12.52
N ARG A 43 6.75 -2.93 13.75
CA ARG A 43 7.79 -2.21 14.49
C ARG A 43 7.57 -0.70 14.53
N PHE A 44 6.40 -0.29 15.00
CA PHE A 44 6.12 1.13 15.23
C PHE A 44 6.86 1.58 16.49
N ASP A 45 7.64 2.64 16.39
CA ASP A 45 8.43 3.14 17.49
C ASP A 45 8.53 4.66 17.43
N SER A 46 8.72 5.27 18.60
CA SER A 46 8.84 6.74 18.72
C SER A 46 10.29 7.18 18.53
N TYR A 47 10.44 8.40 18.07
CA TYR A 47 11.73 9.08 17.95
C TYR A 47 11.79 10.21 18.97
N PHE A 48 12.86 10.30 19.71
CA PHE A 48 13.05 11.35 20.71
C PHE A 48 14.12 12.31 20.23
N ASP A 49 13.81 13.61 20.30
CA ASP A 49 14.81 14.62 19.96
C ASP A 49 15.71 14.92 21.15
N LYS A 50 16.67 15.81 20.96
CA LYS A 50 17.67 16.16 21.97
C LYS A 50 17.06 16.71 23.26
N ASP A 51 15.90 17.36 23.16
CA ASP A 51 15.23 17.97 24.31
C ASP A 51 14.22 17.02 24.98
N GLY A 52 14.19 15.76 24.55
CA GLY A 52 13.28 14.74 25.09
C GLY A 52 11.89 14.80 24.51
N GLY A 53 11.68 15.57 23.43
CA GLY A 53 10.39 15.61 22.74
C GLY A 53 10.11 14.28 22.04
N ASP A 54 8.90 13.78 22.23
CA ASP A 54 8.46 12.50 21.65
C ASP A 54 7.80 12.73 20.28
N HIS A 55 8.50 12.30 19.23
CA HIS A 55 7.96 12.29 17.88
C HIS A 55 7.30 10.94 17.68
N LYS A 56 5.96 10.93 17.70
CA LYS A 56 5.16 9.72 17.78
C LYS A 56 5.51 8.72 16.70
N SER A 57 5.20 7.47 16.95
CA SER A 57 5.77 6.34 16.22
C SER A 57 5.43 6.30 14.73
N ILE A 58 6.45 5.96 13.98
CA ILE A 58 6.34 5.44 12.62
C ILE A 58 7.01 4.07 12.61
N SER A 59 6.85 3.32 11.54
CA SER A 59 7.48 2.01 11.45
C SER A 59 8.99 2.12 11.22
N ASP A 60 9.75 1.21 11.83
CA ASP A 60 11.20 1.08 11.57
C ASP A 60 11.50 0.45 10.22
N HIS A 61 10.51 -0.21 9.60
CA HIS A 61 10.72 -0.85 8.30
C HIS A 61 10.75 0.17 7.16
N PRO A 62 11.49 -0.13 6.08
CA PRO A 62 11.45 0.70 4.89
C PRO A 62 10.04 0.76 4.30
N PHE A 63 9.68 1.90 3.74
CA PHE A 63 8.44 2.07 3.00
C PHE A 63 8.81 2.61 1.61
N ILE A 64 8.71 1.77 0.59
CA ILE A 64 9.14 2.09 -0.77
C ILE A 64 7.91 2.34 -1.64
N ILE A 65 7.96 3.42 -2.42
CA ILE A 65 6.85 3.79 -3.31
C ILE A 65 7.32 3.66 -4.75
N LEU A 66 6.62 2.84 -5.51
CA LEU A 66 6.93 2.51 -6.89
C LEU A 66 5.82 3.00 -7.82
N ALA A 67 6.15 3.11 -9.11
CA ALA A 67 5.23 3.54 -10.15
C ALA A 67 4.88 2.38 -11.07
N ALA A 68 3.58 2.19 -11.32
CA ALA A 68 3.08 1.32 -12.37
C ALA A 68 2.64 2.16 -13.57
N ASP A 69 2.72 1.60 -14.76
CA ASP A 69 2.32 2.31 -15.98
C ASP A 69 0.80 2.40 -16.15
N ASN A 70 0.06 1.42 -15.60
CA ASN A 70 -1.38 1.35 -15.81
C ASN A 70 -2.04 0.41 -14.79
N SER A 71 -3.38 0.42 -14.82
CA SER A 71 -4.21 -0.41 -13.94
C SER A 71 -3.96 -1.91 -14.09
N ASN A 72 -3.75 -2.40 -15.31
CA ASN A 72 -3.53 -3.83 -15.53
C ASN A 72 -2.27 -4.36 -14.87
N GLN A 73 -1.21 -3.56 -14.81
CA GLN A 73 0.00 -3.94 -14.08
C GLN A 73 -0.27 -4.09 -12.59
N LEU A 74 -1.14 -3.24 -12.04
CA LEU A 74 -1.54 -3.34 -10.63
C LEU A 74 -2.42 -4.55 -10.38
N ARG A 75 -3.32 -4.87 -11.30
CA ARG A 75 -4.13 -6.08 -11.21
C ARG A 75 -3.24 -7.33 -11.19
N THR A 76 -2.25 -7.38 -12.05
CA THR A 76 -1.30 -8.50 -12.09
C THR A 76 -0.54 -8.64 -10.78
N LEU A 77 -0.07 -7.52 -10.23
CA LEU A 77 0.61 -7.50 -8.93
C LEU A 77 -0.33 -7.98 -7.82
N ARG A 78 -1.56 -7.46 -7.79
CA ARG A 78 -2.56 -7.86 -6.81
C ARG A 78 -2.78 -9.38 -6.82
N ASN A 79 -2.94 -9.95 -8.00
CA ASN A 79 -3.13 -11.39 -8.14
C ASN A 79 -1.91 -12.17 -7.63
N ALA A 80 -0.71 -11.69 -7.89
CA ALA A 80 0.52 -12.31 -7.39
C ALA A 80 0.63 -12.23 -5.87
N LEU A 81 0.19 -11.13 -5.27
CA LEU A 81 0.18 -10.97 -3.81
C LEU A 81 -0.81 -11.92 -3.14
N ILE A 82 -1.99 -12.13 -3.75
CA ILE A 82 -2.97 -13.11 -3.27
C ILE A 82 -2.35 -14.50 -3.28
N GLU A 83 -1.74 -14.89 -4.39
CA GLU A 83 -1.13 -16.20 -4.53
C GLU A 83 0.02 -16.42 -3.56
N ALA A 84 0.80 -15.38 -3.31
CA ALA A 84 1.93 -15.43 -2.38
C ALA A 84 1.49 -15.31 -0.91
N GLU A 85 0.21 -15.08 -0.65
CA GLU A 85 -0.36 -14.91 0.70
C GLU A 85 0.31 -13.77 1.48
N ILE A 86 0.60 -12.67 0.79
CA ILE A 86 1.18 -11.47 1.40
C ILE A 86 0.06 -10.52 1.78
N HIS A 87 0.18 -9.92 2.96
CA HIS A 87 -0.80 -8.92 3.43
C HIS A 87 -0.76 -7.68 2.56
N PHE A 88 -1.90 -7.32 1.98
CA PHE A 88 -2.00 -6.16 1.10
C PHE A 88 -3.42 -5.59 1.11
N ASN A 89 -3.54 -4.39 0.58
CA ASN A 89 -4.82 -3.83 0.17
C ASN A 89 -4.63 -3.07 -1.15
N ASP A 90 -5.73 -2.59 -1.70
CA ASP A 90 -5.72 -1.84 -2.94
C ASP A 90 -6.68 -0.66 -2.87
N PHE A 91 -6.59 0.21 -3.87
CA PHE A 91 -7.47 1.36 -4.00
C PHE A 91 -7.90 1.47 -5.46
N THR A 92 -9.20 1.59 -5.70
CA THR A 92 -9.77 1.67 -7.03
C THR A 92 -10.57 2.97 -7.21
N SER A 93 -10.84 3.32 -8.47
CA SER A 93 -11.62 4.52 -8.78
C SER A 93 -13.01 4.52 -8.15
N THR A 94 -13.55 3.35 -7.85
CA THR A 94 -14.87 3.22 -7.21
C THR A 94 -14.89 3.69 -5.76
N MET A 95 -13.74 3.92 -5.17
CA MET A 95 -13.59 4.31 -3.76
C MET A 95 -13.36 5.82 -3.59
N THR A 96 -13.67 6.63 -4.61
CA THR A 96 -13.20 8.02 -4.67
C THR A 96 -14.28 9.07 -4.46
N ILE A 97 -15.51 8.85 -4.86
CA ILE A 97 -16.53 9.89 -4.92
C ILE A 97 -17.79 9.44 -4.17
N GLY A 98 -18.39 10.37 -3.43
CA GLY A 98 -19.62 10.12 -2.72
C GLY A 98 -19.40 9.63 -1.29
N THR A 99 -20.46 9.14 -0.69
CA THR A 99 -20.43 8.59 0.67
C THR A 99 -19.81 7.19 0.68
N TYR A 100 -19.47 6.69 1.87
CA TYR A 100 -18.99 5.32 2.02
C TYR A 100 -19.98 4.30 1.48
N ALA A 101 -21.28 4.53 1.74
CA ALA A 101 -22.32 3.64 1.25
C ALA A 101 -22.34 3.60 -0.28
N GLU A 102 -22.22 4.76 -0.90
CA GLU A 102 -22.18 4.86 -2.36
C GLU A 102 -20.94 4.20 -2.95
N GLN A 103 -19.77 4.40 -2.32
CA GLN A 103 -18.51 3.80 -2.76
C GLN A 103 -18.56 2.27 -2.66
N LYS A 104 -19.09 1.75 -1.56
CA LYS A 104 -19.23 0.31 -1.36
C LYS A 104 -20.20 -0.30 -2.36
N GLU A 105 -21.33 0.37 -2.60
CA GLU A 105 -22.30 -0.10 -3.58
C GLU A 105 -21.72 -0.08 -4.99
N ARG A 106 -21.04 0.99 -5.37
CA ARG A 106 -20.40 1.11 -6.68
C ARG A 106 -19.37 0.01 -6.90
N THR A 107 -18.57 -0.28 -5.88
CA THR A 107 -17.58 -1.36 -5.93
C THR A 107 -18.26 -2.72 -6.06
N LYS A 108 -19.32 -2.93 -5.30
CA LYS A 108 -20.05 -4.19 -5.26
C LYS A 108 -20.66 -4.55 -6.62
N ILE A 109 -21.11 -3.56 -7.37
CA ILE A 109 -21.75 -3.79 -8.68
C ILE A 109 -20.76 -3.76 -9.85
N THR A 110 -19.47 -3.53 -9.59
CA THR A 110 -18.42 -3.49 -10.62
C THR A 110 -17.64 -4.79 -10.58
N SER A 111 -17.58 -5.50 -11.72
CA SER A 111 -16.79 -6.73 -11.77
C SER A 111 -15.30 -6.40 -11.68
N GLU A 112 -14.51 -7.35 -11.15
CA GLU A 112 -13.08 -7.09 -10.89
C GLU A 112 -12.33 -6.68 -12.17
N LEU A 113 -12.66 -7.25 -13.30
CA LEU A 113 -11.98 -6.92 -14.56
C LEU A 113 -12.30 -5.50 -15.06
N GLU A 114 -13.33 -4.88 -14.54
CA GLU A 114 -13.70 -3.51 -14.88
C GLU A 114 -13.21 -2.48 -13.86
N LEU A 115 -12.64 -2.92 -12.74
CA LEU A 115 -12.06 -2.02 -11.75
C LEU A 115 -10.81 -1.34 -12.31
N GLU A 116 -10.70 -0.03 -12.07
CA GLU A 116 -9.49 0.72 -12.37
C GLU A 116 -8.68 0.86 -11.09
N TYR A 117 -7.54 0.21 -11.03
CA TYR A 117 -6.66 0.29 -9.86
C TYR A 117 -5.82 1.56 -9.89
N TRP A 118 -5.84 2.27 -8.76
CA TRP A 118 -5.00 3.43 -8.52
C TRP A 118 -3.74 3.07 -7.77
N GLY A 119 -3.82 2.06 -6.91
CA GLY A 119 -2.67 1.62 -6.15
C GLY A 119 -2.88 0.29 -5.47
N VAL A 120 -1.75 -0.30 -5.06
CA VAL A 120 -1.68 -1.51 -4.23
C VAL A 120 -0.63 -1.24 -3.16
N CYS A 121 -0.92 -1.60 -1.92
CA CYS A 121 -0.01 -1.40 -0.79
C CYS A 121 0.14 -2.72 -0.03
N ALA A 122 1.37 -3.11 0.28
CA ALA A 122 1.67 -4.40 0.88
C ALA A 122 2.71 -4.31 1.97
N PHE A 123 2.67 -5.26 2.91
CA PHE A 123 3.68 -5.43 3.93
C PHE A 123 4.03 -6.90 4.05
N GLY A 124 5.31 -7.19 4.05
CA GLY A 124 5.79 -8.57 4.19
C GLY A 124 7.27 -8.71 3.92
N SER A 125 7.68 -9.93 3.61
CA SER A 125 9.07 -10.26 3.35
C SER A 125 9.70 -9.34 2.30
N LYS A 126 10.81 -8.72 2.66
CA LYS A 126 11.56 -7.85 1.77
C LYS A 126 11.97 -8.58 0.48
N ASP A 127 12.51 -9.80 0.63
CA ASP A 127 12.96 -10.58 -0.52
C ASP A 127 11.79 -10.93 -1.45
N LYS A 128 10.68 -11.34 -0.88
CA LYS A 128 9.50 -11.71 -1.66
C LYS A 128 8.89 -10.50 -2.37
N LEU A 129 8.77 -9.39 -1.66
CA LEU A 129 8.25 -8.16 -2.25
C LEU A 129 9.17 -7.60 -3.32
N ASN A 130 10.48 -7.69 -3.12
CA ASN A 130 11.44 -7.28 -4.15
C ASN A 130 11.26 -8.10 -5.44
N GLU A 131 11.07 -9.40 -5.30
CA GLU A 131 10.81 -10.28 -6.45
C GLU A 131 9.53 -9.88 -7.18
N LEU A 132 8.44 -9.69 -6.44
CA LEU A 132 7.13 -9.39 -7.03
C LEU A 132 7.05 -8.00 -7.65
N THR A 133 7.88 -7.07 -7.23
CA THR A 133 7.82 -5.67 -7.67
C THR A 133 9.00 -5.22 -8.51
N ARG A 134 9.91 -6.12 -8.87
CA ARG A 134 11.17 -5.71 -9.51
C ARG A 134 11.02 -4.99 -10.85
N LYS A 135 9.91 -5.19 -11.55
CA LYS A 135 9.67 -4.51 -12.84
C LYS A 135 9.21 -3.06 -12.71
N PHE A 136 8.84 -2.64 -11.50
CA PHE A 136 8.35 -1.28 -11.27
C PHE A 136 9.49 -0.34 -10.90
N SER A 137 9.40 0.90 -11.39
CA SER A 137 10.40 1.94 -11.09
C SER A 137 10.06 2.67 -9.81
N LEU A 138 11.08 3.21 -9.16
CA LEU A 138 10.87 4.08 -8.02
C LEU A 138 10.02 5.28 -8.44
N TRP A 139 9.06 5.68 -7.61
CA TRP A 139 8.26 6.86 -7.86
C TRP A 139 9.14 8.11 -7.77
N LYS A 140 9.03 8.99 -8.77
CA LYS A 140 9.79 10.24 -8.83
C LYS A 140 8.89 11.44 -9.01
#